data_64958ad7804ed9f598cbc8694412f6ca
#
_entry.id   64958ad7804ed9f598cbc8694412f6ca
#
_cell.length_a   1.000
_cell.length_b   1.000
_cell.length_c   1.000
_cell.angle_alpha   90.00
_cell.angle_beta   90.00
_cell.angle_gamma   90.00
#
_symmetry.space_group_name_H-M   'P 1'
#
loop_
_entity.id
_entity.type
_entity.pdbx_description
1 polymer ?
#
loop_
_entity_poly.entity_id
_entity_poly.type
_entity_poly.pdbx_seq_one_letter_code
_entity_poly.pdbx_strand_id
1 'polypeptide(L)'
;MRERLQERFQDGRERVQERSPERLAERVHAVTAPVVDRPQYTWSDFELDDAHTARPHRPDAPDLRDGRRHCGPLERVLHREWDAADGPPSVDAVRAVESLARLPENLKLMLATTLDGIYVGRGGVPDLDDMGYLRGAPLPSGRATWDACAGAYGDRKIVVGDRPSPTPDVMMHEVGHALDDVGAHPGEWVSDSPEFAALYEECFPLFASAFHRQPGGLGRKEFFADAFAAIASRQRPALVDMLGGDTRAALNVMLFFNRRYGI
;
A
#
# COMPACT_ATOMS: atom_id res chain seq x y z
N MET A 1 -20.61 -27.37 23.77
CA MET A 1 -20.24 -25.96 23.72
C MET A 1 -18.70 -25.74 23.78
N ARG A 2 -17.95 -26.52 24.58
CA ARG A 2 -16.46 -26.47 24.60
C ARG A 2 -15.79 -27.02 23.34
N GLU A 3 -16.34 -28.06 22.73
CA GLU A 3 -15.78 -28.65 21.48
C GLU A 3 -15.83 -27.69 20.28
N ARG A 4 -16.92 -26.94 20.11
CA ARG A 4 -17.03 -25.95 19.00
C ARG A 4 -16.09 -24.75 19.13
N LEU A 5 -15.63 -24.45 20.32
CA LEU A 5 -14.61 -23.42 20.55
C LEU A 5 -13.19 -23.94 20.23
N GLN A 6 -12.92 -25.23 20.50
CA GLN A 6 -11.65 -25.85 20.15
C GLN A 6 -11.47 -26.01 18.64
N GLU A 7 -12.53 -26.38 17.90
CA GLU A 7 -12.51 -26.46 16.45
C GLU A 7 -12.26 -25.08 15.80
N ARG A 8 -12.84 -24.00 16.35
CA ARG A 8 -12.58 -22.64 15.86
C ARG A 8 -11.14 -22.17 16.12
N PHE A 9 -10.53 -22.60 17.21
CA PHE A 9 -9.14 -22.29 17.51
C PHE A 9 -8.15 -23.13 16.68
N GLN A 10 -8.50 -24.36 16.30
CA GLN A 10 -7.71 -25.17 15.39
C GLN A 10 -7.81 -24.64 13.95
N ASP A 11 -9.02 -24.30 13.49
CA ASP A 11 -9.25 -23.71 12.16
C ASP A 11 -8.54 -22.36 11.99
N GLY A 12 -8.48 -21.54 13.06
CA GLY A 12 -7.69 -20.32 13.09
C GLY A 12 -6.17 -20.54 13.05
N ARG A 13 -5.67 -21.61 13.70
CA ARG A 13 -4.24 -21.97 13.66
C ARG A 13 -3.82 -22.58 12.33
N GLU A 14 -4.67 -23.36 11.68
CA GLU A 14 -4.41 -23.89 10.35
C GLU A 14 -4.41 -22.77 9.30
N ARG A 15 -5.31 -21.79 9.40
CA ARG A 15 -5.30 -20.62 8.51
C ARG A 15 -4.05 -19.72 8.68
N VAL A 16 -3.53 -19.62 9.90
CA VAL A 16 -2.27 -18.89 10.15
C VAL A 16 -1.07 -19.68 9.63
N GLN A 17 -1.13 -21.02 9.64
CA GLN A 17 -0.04 -21.88 9.20
C GLN A 17 0.02 -22.03 7.66
N GLU A 18 -1.10 -21.81 6.95
CA GLU A 18 -1.15 -21.80 5.48
C GLU A 18 -0.74 -20.45 4.85
N ARG A 19 -0.58 -19.40 5.65
CA ARG A 19 0.02 -18.11 5.21
C ARG A 19 1.53 -18.27 5.10
N SER A 20 1.98 -19.11 4.15
CA SER A 20 3.41 -19.18 3.88
C SER A 20 3.88 -17.83 3.32
N PRO A 21 5.09 -17.39 3.68
CA PRO A 21 5.70 -16.18 3.12
C PRO A 21 5.68 -16.14 1.59
N GLU A 22 5.71 -17.29 0.95
CA GLU A 22 5.65 -17.44 -0.51
C GLU A 22 4.31 -17.01 -1.11
N ARG A 23 3.16 -17.32 -0.48
CA ARG A 23 1.85 -16.90 -1.00
C ARG A 23 1.60 -15.40 -0.82
N LEU A 24 2.12 -14.84 0.27
CA LEU A 24 2.11 -13.39 0.45
C LEU A 24 3.02 -12.74 -0.59
N ALA A 25 4.21 -13.32 -0.82
CA ALA A 25 5.18 -12.83 -1.78
C ALA A 25 4.65 -12.78 -3.23
N GLU A 26 3.72 -13.67 -3.60
CA GLU A 26 3.08 -13.63 -4.92
C GLU A 26 2.04 -12.50 -5.04
N ARG A 27 1.49 -12.01 -3.93
CA ARG A 27 0.39 -11.03 -3.92
C ARG A 27 0.80 -9.66 -3.36
N VAL A 28 1.95 -9.60 -2.67
CA VAL A 28 2.44 -8.37 -2.06
C VAL A 28 3.47 -7.71 -2.97
N HIS A 29 3.22 -6.46 -3.30
CA HIS A 29 4.12 -5.62 -4.06
C HIS A 29 4.69 -4.56 -3.12
N ALA A 30 5.97 -4.73 -2.79
CA ALA A 30 6.64 -3.85 -1.85
C ALA A 30 7.45 -2.78 -2.57
N VAL A 31 7.34 -1.58 -2.11
CA VAL A 31 8.23 -0.49 -2.50
C VAL A 31 9.53 -0.62 -1.72
N THR A 32 10.62 -0.94 -2.41
CA THR A 32 11.94 -1.01 -1.78
C THR A 32 12.51 0.38 -1.57
N ALA A 33 12.65 0.77 -0.30
CA ALA A 33 13.45 1.93 0.05
C ALA A 33 14.96 1.68 -0.23
N PRO A 34 15.74 2.72 -0.52
CA PRO A 34 17.19 2.58 -0.54
C PRO A 34 17.66 2.06 0.83
N VAL A 35 18.57 1.10 0.81
CA VAL A 35 19.15 0.54 2.04
C VAL A 35 19.79 1.66 2.84
N VAL A 36 19.19 2.02 3.94
CA VAL A 36 19.79 2.93 4.91
C VAL A 36 20.56 2.06 5.90
N ASP A 37 21.88 2.18 5.94
CA ASP A 37 22.80 1.34 6.71
C ASP A 37 22.62 1.38 8.25
N ARG A 38 21.59 2.07 8.75
CA ARG A 38 21.30 2.16 10.18
C ARG A 38 19.81 1.95 10.41
N PRO A 39 19.40 0.88 11.12
CA PRO A 39 18.04 0.79 11.62
C PRO A 39 17.82 1.97 12.58
N GLN A 40 16.87 2.83 12.25
CA GLN A 40 16.59 4.03 13.06
C GLN A 40 15.81 3.69 14.34
N TYR A 41 15.26 2.46 14.45
CA TYR A 41 14.38 2.05 15.54
C TYR A 41 14.63 0.62 16.00
N THR A 42 14.37 0.34 17.26
CA THR A 42 14.42 -0.98 17.88
C THR A 42 13.01 -1.50 18.17
N TRP A 43 12.85 -2.80 18.43
CA TRP A 43 11.56 -3.42 18.75
C TRP A 43 10.82 -2.74 19.91
N SER A 44 11.54 -2.29 20.94
CA SER A 44 10.97 -1.61 22.09
C SER A 44 10.37 -0.25 21.78
N ASP A 45 10.65 0.31 20.59
CA ASP A 45 10.11 1.59 20.19
C ASP A 45 8.70 1.46 19.59
N PHE A 46 8.19 0.22 19.42
CA PHE A 46 6.94 -0.09 18.69
C PHE A 46 5.94 -0.97 19.44
N GLU A 47 6.16 -1.25 20.73
CA GLU A 47 5.13 -1.84 21.58
C GLU A 47 4.06 -0.78 21.85
N LEU A 48 3.06 -0.73 20.95
CA LEU A 48 1.90 0.14 21.10
C LEU A 48 0.89 -0.50 22.04
N ASP A 49 0.58 0.18 23.11
CA ASP A 49 -0.53 -0.17 23.98
C ASP A 49 -1.83 0.24 23.26
N ASP A 50 -2.72 -0.71 22.93
CA ASP A 50 -3.98 -0.50 22.19
C ASP A 50 -4.88 0.62 22.74
N ALA A 51 -4.58 1.09 23.96
CA ALA A 51 -5.35 2.11 24.66
C ALA A 51 -5.16 3.54 24.13
N HIS A 52 -4.11 3.83 23.36
CA HIS A 52 -3.69 5.21 23.06
C HIS A 52 -3.62 5.57 21.57
N THR A 53 -4.22 4.78 20.68
CA THR A 53 -4.26 5.10 19.25
C THR A 53 -4.90 6.47 18.98
N ALA A 54 -4.26 7.26 18.12
CA ALA A 54 -4.73 8.59 17.76
C ALA A 54 -6.09 8.52 17.06
N ARG A 55 -7.10 9.21 17.59
CA ARG A 55 -8.45 9.24 17.02
C ARG A 55 -8.54 10.26 15.87
N PRO A 56 -9.27 9.95 14.79
CA PRO A 56 -9.45 10.88 13.69
C PRO A 56 -10.23 12.13 14.12
N HIS A 57 -9.95 13.24 13.47
CA HIS A 57 -10.77 14.46 13.56
C HIS A 57 -12.00 14.34 12.67
N ARG A 58 -13.00 15.19 12.95
CA ARG A 58 -14.18 15.31 12.09
C ARG A 58 -13.78 15.76 10.68
N PRO A 59 -14.54 15.40 9.63
CA PRO A 59 -14.23 15.78 8.24
C PRO A 59 -14.14 17.30 8.03
N ASP A 60 -14.87 18.08 8.82
CA ASP A 60 -14.92 19.55 8.80
C ASP A 60 -13.89 20.23 9.72
N ALA A 61 -13.08 19.43 10.43
CA ALA A 61 -12.04 19.99 11.29
C ALA A 61 -10.96 20.70 10.46
N PRO A 62 -10.32 21.74 11.01
CA PRO A 62 -9.17 22.38 10.38
C PRO A 62 -8.08 21.37 10.02
N ASP A 63 -7.29 21.72 9.02
CA ASP A 63 -6.17 20.90 8.58
C ASP A 63 -5.09 20.85 9.68
N LEU A 64 -5.13 19.79 10.46
CA LEU A 64 -4.20 19.56 11.56
C LEU A 64 -3.10 18.60 11.05
N ARG A 65 -1.86 19.06 11.10
CA ARG A 65 -0.69 18.29 10.67
C ARG A 65 -0.25 17.28 11.74
N ASP A 66 -1.20 16.49 12.24
CA ASP A 66 -1.01 15.50 13.29
C ASP A 66 -1.44 14.08 12.88
N GLY A 67 -1.71 13.86 11.58
CA GLY A 67 -2.09 12.56 11.04
C GLY A 67 -3.50 12.08 11.42
N ARG A 68 -4.29 12.88 12.12
CA ARG A 68 -5.65 12.51 12.55
C ARG A 68 -6.73 13.02 11.60
N ARG A 69 -6.37 13.44 10.38
CA ARG A 69 -7.34 13.84 9.35
C ARG A 69 -8.37 12.74 9.15
N HIS A 70 -9.65 13.11 9.14
CA HIS A 70 -10.72 12.15 8.91
C HIS A 70 -10.77 11.72 7.43
N CYS A 71 -10.71 10.42 7.20
CA CYS A 71 -10.64 9.83 5.86
C CYS A 71 -11.98 9.30 5.34
N GLY A 72 -13.13 9.76 5.89
CA GLY A 72 -14.46 9.33 5.45
C GLY A 72 -14.71 7.84 5.73
N PRO A 73 -15.27 7.08 4.75
CA PRO A 73 -15.55 5.65 4.92
C PRO A 73 -14.35 4.81 5.34
N LEU A 74 -13.12 5.23 5.00
CA LEU A 74 -11.90 4.51 5.34
C LEU A 74 -11.64 4.41 6.84
N GLU A 75 -12.25 5.26 7.68
CA GLU A 75 -12.12 5.17 9.14
C GLU A 75 -12.56 3.80 9.71
N ARG A 76 -13.29 3.03 8.94
CA ARG A 76 -13.73 1.68 9.34
C ARG A 76 -12.59 0.65 9.31
N VAL A 77 -11.57 0.91 8.52
CA VAL A 77 -10.46 0.00 8.24
C VAL A 77 -9.09 0.67 8.43
N LEU A 78 -9.06 1.97 8.76
CA LEU A 78 -7.82 2.73 8.95
C LEU A 78 -7.37 2.67 10.41
N HIS A 79 -6.20 2.09 10.62
CA HIS A 79 -5.51 1.99 11.90
C HIS A 79 -4.30 2.93 11.89
N ARG A 80 -4.28 3.85 12.85
CA ARG A 80 -3.18 4.78 13.07
C ARG A 80 -2.34 4.25 14.22
N GLU A 81 -1.23 3.60 13.89
CA GLU A 81 -0.38 2.91 14.85
C GLU A 81 0.70 3.84 15.43
N TRP A 82 0.24 4.86 16.16
CA TRP A 82 1.08 5.70 17.01
C TRP A 82 0.30 6.17 18.22
N ASP A 83 1.03 6.43 19.32
CA ASP A 83 0.45 7.04 20.51
C ASP A 83 0.56 8.57 20.41
N ALA A 84 -0.56 9.26 20.60
CA ALA A 84 -0.60 10.71 20.67
C ALA A 84 0.15 11.26 21.90
N ALA A 85 0.38 10.45 22.95
CA ALA A 85 1.15 10.81 24.12
C ALA A 85 2.66 10.84 23.86
N ASP A 86 3.15 10.07 22.88
CA ASP A 86 4.56 10.03 22.49
C ASP A 86 4.96 11.15 21.51
N GLY A 87 4.01 12.02 21.21
CA GLY A 87 4.21 13.17 20.34
C GLY A 87 3.57 13.01 18.96
N PRO A 88 3.83 13.96 18.03
CA PRO A 88 3.26 13.92 16.71
C PRO A 88 3.86 12.76 15.89
N PRO A 89 3.07 12.15 14.99
CA PRO A 89 3.58 11.18 14.03
C PRO A 89 4.61 11.83 13.09
N SER A 90 5.37 10.99 12.38
CA SER A 90 6.31 11.47 11.38
C SER A 90 5.59 12.17 10.21
N VAL A 91 6.33 13.00 9.49
CA VAL A 91 5.80 13.72 8.31
C VAL A 91 5.29 12.75 7.24
N ASP A 92 5.91 11.58 7.11
CA ASP A 92 5.51 10.58 6.12
C ASP A 92 4.23 9.84 6.54
N ALA A 93 4.05 9.53 7.83
CA ALA A 93 2.79 9.02 8.37
C ALA A 93 1.64 10.04 8.19
N VAL A 94 1.89 11.32 8.48
CA VAL A 94 0.91 12.40 8.22
C VAL A 94 0.55 12.44 6.73
N ARG A 95 1.55 12.41 5.85
CA ARG A 95 1.35 12.45 4.39
C ARG A 95 0.53 11.26 3.90
N ALA A 96 0.78 10.06 4.42
CA ALA A 96 0.02 8.86 4.07
C ALA A 96 -1.48 9.02 4.40
N VAL A 97 -1.81 9.52 5.59
CA VAL A 97 -3.21 9.80 5.98
C VAL A 97 -3.82 10.91 5.12
N GLU A 98 -3.08 11.98 4.84
CA GLU A 98 -3.53 13.07 3.98
C GLU A 98 -3.82 12.62 2.54
N SER A 99 -3.03 11.67 2.02
CA SER A 99 -3.26 11.09 0.71
C SER A 99 -4.55 10.26 0.68
N LEU A 100 -4.81 9.44 1.70
CA LEU A 100 -6.08 8.73 1.86
C LEU A 100 -7.27 9.68 1.97
N ALA A 101 -7.13 10.76 2.74
CA ALA A 101 -8.19 11.74 2.93
C ALA A 101 -8.61 12.42 1.61
N ARG A 102 -7.68 12.56 0.65
CA ARG A 102 -7.91 13.19 -0.66
C ARG A 102 -8.51 12.26 -1.71
N LEU A 103 -8.55 10.96 -1.49
CA LEU A 103 -9.15 10.03 -2.45
C LEU A 103 -10.63 10.39 -2.71
N PRO A 104 -11.13 10.16 -3.94
CA PRO A 104 -12.55 10.25 -4.25
C PRO A 104 -13.39 9.33 -3.36
N GLU A 105 -14.60 9.78 -3.03
CA GLU A 105 -15.47 9.09 -2.08
C GLU A 105 -15.84 7.66 -2.53
N ASN A 106 -16.04 7.46 -3.84
CA ASN A 106 -16.31 6.15 -4.43
C ASN A 106 -15.15 5.17 -4.21
N LEU A 107 -13.90 5.64 -4.31
CA LEU A 107 -12.72 4.80 -4.05
C LEU A 107 -12.57 4.51 -2.56
N LYS A 108 -12.79 5.50 -1.68
CA LYS A 108 -12.81 5.28 -0.24
C LYS A 108 -13.83 4.23 0.17
N LEU A 109 -15.04 4.31 -0.40
CA LEU A 109 -16.10 3.35 -0.11
C LEU A 109 -15.73 1.93 -0.62
N MET A 110 -15.20 1.83 -1.82
CA MET A 110 -14.72 0.56 -2.39
C MET A 110 -13.67 -0.08 -1.47
N LEU A 111 -12.62 0.66 -1.12
CA LEU A 111 -11.55 0.18 -0.24
C LEU A 111 -12.09 -0.19 1.15
N ALA A 112 -12.95 0.65 1.75
CA ALA A 112 -13.52 0.40 3.07
C ALA A 112 -14.45 -0.83 3.13
N THR A 113 -14.96 -1.28 1.98
CA THR A 113 -15.83 -2.47 1.91
C THR A 113 -15.08 -3.75 1.54
N THR A 114 -13.89 -3.62 0.98
CA THR A 114 -13.12 -4.76 0.46
C THR A 114 -11.86 -5.06 1.24
N LEU A 115 -11.23 -4.06 1.84
CA LEU A 115 -10.03 -4.26 2.64
C LEU A 115 -10.34 -4.73 4.07
N ASP A 116 -9.45 -5.54 4.61
CA ASP A 116 -9.49 -5.96 6.01
C ASP A 116 -8.83 -4.93 6.93
N GLY A 117 -7.86 -4.13 6.42
CA GLY A 117 -7.22 -3.07 7.18
C GLY A 117 -6.28 -2.19 6.36
N ILE A 118 -6.09 -0.97 6.82
CA ILE A 118 -5.04 -0.03 6.36
C ILE A 118 -4.29 0.41 7.61
N TYR A 119 -3.02 0.10 7.70
CA TYR A 119 -2.18 0.35 8.87
C TYR A 119 -1.13 1.39 8.53
N VAL A 120 -1.07 2.45 9.31
CA VAL A 120 -0.14 3.57 9.11
C VAL A 120 0.58 3.84 10.42
N GLY A 121 1.90 3.85 10.40
CA GLY A 121 2.66 4.06 11.62
C GLY A 121 4.15 4.31 11.39
N ARG A 122 4.94 4.13 12.44
CA ARG A 122 6.40 4.28 12.39
C ARG A 122 7.05 2.99 11.95
N GLY A 123 8.23 3.08 11.34
CA GLY A 123 9.03 1.93 10.93
C GLY A 123 8.80 1.47 9.50
N GLY A 124 9.00 0.19 9.24
CA GLY A 124 8.76 -0.49 7.97
C GLY A 124 7.61 -1.48 8.07
N VAL A 125 7.38 -2.23 7.00
CA VAL A 125 6.30 -3.24 6.93
C VAL A 125 6.30 -4.21 8.12
N PRO A 126 7.44 -4.78 8.58
CA PRO A 126 7.44 -5.71 9.71
C PRO A 126 7.15 -5.09 11.08
N ASP A 127 7.06 -3.76 11.15
CA ASP A 127 6.85 -3.03 12.40
C ASP A 127 5.37 -2.72 12.66
N LEU A 128 4.50 -3.01 11.70
CA LEU A 128 3.09 -2.62 11.70
C LEU A 128 2.15 -3.82 11.68
N ASP A 129 0.97 -3.69 12.30
CA ASP A 129 -0.03 -4.76 12.40
C ASP A 129 0.60 -6.07 12.88
N ASP A 130 0.16 -7.19 12.35
CA ASP A 130 0.70 -8.53 12.62
C ASP A 130 1.85 -8.94 11.67
N MET A 131 2.51 -7.98 10.99
CA MET A 131 3.52 -8.26 9.95
C MET A 131 4.90 -8.64 10.51
N GLY A 132 5.07 -8.71 11.83
CA GLY A 132 6.36 -9.05 12.46
C GLY A 132 7.00 -10.35 11.98
N TYR A 133 6.21 -11.28 11.44
CA TYR A 133 6.70 -12.53 10.84
C TYR A 133 7.54 -12.34 9.56
N LEU A 134 7.45 -11.17 8.91
CA LEU A 134 8.24 -10.81 7.74
C LEU A 134 9.64 -10.29 8.09
N ARG A 135 9.92 -10.06 9.37
CA ARG A 135 11.20 -9.52 9.82
C ARG A 135 12.36 -10.40 9.40
N GLY A 136 13.35 -9.81 8.71
CA GLY A 136 14.49 -10.52 8.15
C GLY A 136 14.17 -11.43 6.96
N ALA A 137 12.92 -11.61 6.59
CA ALA A 137 12.55 -12.41 5.43
C ALA A 137 12.95 -11.69 4.13
N PRO A 138 13.46 -12.44 3.13
CA PRO A 138 13.84 -11.84 1.85
C PRO A 138 12.62 -11.39 1.07
N LEU A 139 12.76 -10.29 0.33
CA LEU A 139 11.80 -9.89 -0.68
C LEU A 139 11.76 -10.89 -1.84
N PRO A 140 10.65 -10.98 -2.58
CA PRO A 140 10.55 -11.79 -3.79
C PRO A 140 11.68 -11.53 -4.80
N SER A 141 12.20 -10.30 -4.85
CA SER A 141 13.35 -9.93 -5.68
C SER A 141 14.67 -10.53 -5.23
N GLY A 142 14.78 -11.04 -4.00
CA GLY A 142 15.99 -11.59 -3.38
C GLY A 142 17.10 -10.56 -3.09
N ARG A 143 16.84 -9.25 -3.30
CA ARG A 143 17.86 -8.19 -3.20
C ARG A 143 17.86 -7.45 -1.87
N ALA A 144 16.81 -7.57 -1.11
CA ALA A 144 16.63 -6.93 0.21
C ALA A 144 15.69 -7.76 1.08
N THR A 145 15.49 -7.35 2.32
CA THR A 145 14.50 -7.91 3.23
C THR A 145 13.30 -6.98 3.38
N TRP A 146 12.20 -7.51 3.89
CA TRP A 146 10.98 -6.75 4.19
C TRP A 146 11.22 -5.59 5.15
N ASP A 147 12.28 -5.66 5.97
CA ASP A 147 12.68 -4.57 6.88
C ASP A 147 13.01 -3.25 6.16
N ALA A 148 13.35 -3.32 4.87
CA ALA A 148 13.65 -2.15 4.05
C ALA A 148 12.41 -1.55 3.38
N CYS A 149 11.24 -2.23 3.45
CA CYS A 149 10.04 -1.78 2.76
C CYS A 149 9.31 -0.70 3.55
N ALA A 150 8.98 0.38 2.87
CA ALA A 150 8.17 1.48 3.41
C ALA A 150 6.68 1.15 3.39
N GLY A 151 6.23 0.32 2.46
CA GLY A 151 4.84 -0.10 2.33
C GLY A 151 4.71 -1.47 1.70
N ALA A 152 3.52 -2.04 1.83
CA ALA A 152 3.11 -3.28 1.18
C ALA A 152 1.59 -3.41 1.11
N TYR A 153 1.12 -4.04 0.04
CA TYR A 153 -0.23 -4.55 -0.09
C TYR A 153 -0.23 -6.08 -0.17
N GLY A 154 -1.10 -6.73 0.57
CA GLY A 154 -1.30 -8.18 0.50
C GLY A 154 -2.42 -8.65 1.41
N ASP A 155 -3.08 -9.74 1.04
CA ASP A 155 -4.19 -10.32 1.80
C ASP A 155 -5.26 -9.28 2.21
N ARG A 156 -5.56 -8.33 1.31
CA ARG A 156 -6.53 -7.24 1.53
C ARG A 156 -6.14 -6.27 2.67
N LYS A 157 -4.86 -6.21 2.99
CA LYS A 157 -4.30 -5.25 3.92
C LYS A 157 -3.31 -4.32 3.21
N ILE A 158 -3.33 -3.06 3.60
CA ILE A 158 -2.30 -2.08 3.26
C ILE A 158 -1.53 -1.77 4.54
N VAL A 159 -0.21 -1.80 4.46
CA VAL A 159 0.68 -1.40 5.57
C VAL A 159 1.64 -0.35 5.05
N VAL A 160 1.71 0.81 5.68
CA VAL A 160 2.60 1.91 5.29
C VAL A 160 3.28 2.51 6.50
N GLY A 161 4.59 2.37 6.52
CA GLY A 161 5.47 2.97 7.52
C GLY A 161 6.10 4.27 7.04
N ASP A 162 7.03 4.78 7.84
CA ASP A 162 7.76 6.02 7.56
C ASP A 162 9.22 5.79 7.13
N ARG A 163 9.54 4.59 6.65
CA ARG A 163 10.83 4.30 6.04
C ARG A 163 11.02 5.14 4.77
N PRO A 164 12.24 5.60 4.51
CA PRO A 164 12.55 6.28 3.24
C PRO A 164 12.21 5.39 2.04
N SER A 165 11.55 5.96 1.05
CA SER A 165 11.17 5.28 -0.18
C SER A 165 11.51 6.14 -1.40
N PRO A 166 11.93 5.52 -2.52
CA PRO A 166 12.06 6.22 -3.79
C PRO A 166 10.70 6.59 -4.39
N THR A 167 9.61 5.95 -3.96
CA THR A 167 8.26 6.25 -4.40
C THR A 167 7.76 7.52 -3.74
N PRO A 168 7.33 8.52 -4.50
CA PRO A 168 6.92 9.83 -3.94
C PRO A 168 5.73 9.76 -3.00
N ASP A 169 4.84 8.80 -3.20
CA ASP A 169 3.66 8.56 -2.37
C ASP A 169 3.42 7.06 -2.21
N VAL A 170 4.03 6.50 -1.16
CA VAL A 170 3.96 5.06 -0.85
C VAL A 170 2.51 4.63 -0.61
N MET A 171 1.73 5.43 0.13
CA MET A 171 0.33 5.10 0.39
C MET A 171 -0.47 4.97 -0.91
N MET A 172 -0.29 5.90 -1.85
CA MET A 172 -1.02 5.82 -3.12
C MET A 172 -0.52 4.67 -4.01
N HIS A 173 0.74 4.28 -3.90
CA HIS A 173 1.25 3.08 -4.56
C HIS A 173 0.56 1.81 -4.03
N GLU A 174 0.49 1.63 -2.72
CA GLU A 174 -0.16 0.47 -2.11
C GLU A 174 -1.69 0.47 -2.35
N VAL A 175 -2.32 1.65 -2.37
CA VAL A 175 -3.72 1.80 -2.81
C VAL A 175 -3.87 1.39 -4.28
N GLY A 176 -2.90 1.68 -5.13
CA GLY A 176 -2.86 1.22 -6.51
C GLY A 176 -2.91 -0.31 -6.61
N HIS A 177 -2.07 -1.01 -5.85
CA HIS A 177 -2.11 -2.48 -5.77
C HIS A 177 -3.44 -3.00 -5.22
N ALA A 178 -3.99 -2.36 -4.18
CA ALA A 178 -5.28 -2.73 -3.65
C ALA A 178 -6.40 -2.60 -4.70
N LEU A 179 -6.44 -1.50 -5.45
CA LEU A 179 -7.41 -1.29 -6.52
C LEU A 179 -7.21 -2.25 -7.71
N ASP A 180 -5.98 -2.65 -7.96
CA ASP A 180 -5.66 -3.65 -8.96
C ASP A 180 -6.27 -5.02 -8.59
N ASP A 181 -6.15 -5.45 -7.34
CA ASP A 181 -6.70 -6.73 -6.82
C ASP A 181 -8.23 -6.66 -6.66
N VAL A 182 -8.75 -5.65 -5.93
CA VAL A 182 -10.18 -5.60 -5.60
C VAL A 182 -11.07 -5.08 -6.72
N GLY A 183 -10.49 -4.43 -7.72
CA GLY A 183 -11.19 -3.90 -8.88
C GLY A 183 -11.55 -4.94 -9.95
N ALA A 184 -11.11 -6.19 -9.79
CA ALA A 184 -11.34 -7.30 -10.70
C ALA A 184 -12.18 -8.40 -10.04
N HIS A 185 -12.42 -9.51 -10.75
CA HIS A 185 -13.03 -10.69 -10.15
C HIS A 185 -12.08 -11.36 -9.14
N PRO A 186 -12.60 -12.08 -8.13
CA PRO A 186 -11.76 -12.74 -7.16
C PRO A 186 -10.67 -13.62 -7.78
N GLY A 187 -9.41 -13.31 -7.46
CA GLY A 187 -8.23 -14.01 -8.00
C GLY A 187 -7.69 -13.46 -9.32
N GLU A 188 -8.33 -12.45 -9.90
CA GLU A 188 -7.85 -11.73 -11.07
C GLU A 188 -7.35 -10.34 -10.66
N TRP A 189 -6.53 -9.72 -11.51
CA TRP A 189 -6.03 -8.36 -11.33
C TRP A 189 -6.54 -7.49 -12.47
N VAL A 190 -6.86 -6.23 -12.20
CA VAL A 190 -7.22 -5.26 -13.24
C VAL A 190 -6.09 -5.11 -14.25
N SER A 191 -4.85 -5.13 -13.79
CA SER A 191 -3.66 -5.10 -14.63
C SER A 191 -3.56 -6.29 -15.57
N ASP A 192 -4.21 -7.43 -15.27
CA ASP A 192 -4.29 -8.60 -16.14
C ASP A 192 -5.45 -8.50 -17.16
N SER A 193 -6.29 -7.45 -17.07
CA SER A 193 -7.36 -7.23 -18.05
C SER A 193 -6.80 -6.99 -19.46
N PRO A 194 -7.51 -7.42 -20.51
CA PRO A 194 -7.06 -7.19 -21.89
C PRO A 194 -6.81 -5.71 -22.20
N GLU A 195 -7.61 -4.80 -21.62
CA GLU A 195 -7.46 -3.36 -21.83
C GLU A 195 -6.15 -2.84 -21.24
N PHE A 196 -5.85 -3.16 -19.96
CA PHE A 196 -4.62 -2.68 -19.36
C PHE A 196 -3.38 -3.42 -19.89
N ALA A 197 -3.50 -4.70 -20.18
CA ALA A 197 -2.40 -5.47 -20.79
C ALA A 197 -1.98 -4.87 -22.14
N ALA A 198 -2.93 -4.49 -22.99
CA ALA A 198 -2.63 -3.81 -24.25
C ALA A 198 -1.95 -2.44 -24.03
N LEU A 199 -2.46 -1.66 -23.08
CA LEU A 199 -1.87 -0.37 -22.71
C LEU A 199 -0.44 -0.54 -22.16
N TYR A 200 -0.20 -1.57 -21.35
CA TYR A 200 1.13 -1.87 -20.82
C TYR A 200 2.10 -2.25 -21.94
N GLU A 201 1.69 -3.07 -22.91
CA GLU A 201 2.53 -3.42 -24.05
C GLU A 201 2.90 -2.21 -24.92
N GLU A 202 1.97 -1.24 -25.09
CA GLU A 202 2.26 0.04 -25.75
C GLU A 202 3.31 0.86 -24.97
N CYS A 203 3.24 0.84 -23.64
CA CYS A 203 4.16 1.56 -22.75
C CYS A 203 5.50 0.85 -22.56
N PHE A 204 5.57 -0.47 -22.75
CA PHE A 204 6.73 -1.30 -22.42
C PHE A 204 8.06 -0.82 -23.01
N PRO A 205 8.15 -0.41 -24.30
CA PRO A 205 9.40 0.11 -24.87
C PRO A 205 9.82 1.45 -24.31
N LEU A 206 8.87 2.19 -23.71
CA LEU A 206 9.07 3.57 -23.23
C LEU A 206 9.56 3.61 -21.77
N PHE A 207 9.40 2.54 -20.99
CA PHE A 207 9.74 2.58 -19.57
C PHE A 207 11.18 3.04 -19.31
N ALA A 208 11.33 4.04 -18.47
CA ALA A 208 12.63 4.54 -18.02
C ALA A 208 13.34 3.54 -17.07
N SER A 209 12.57 2.72 -16.34
CA SER A 209 13.07 1.78 -15.34
C SER A 209 12.87 0.31 -15.74
N ALA A 210 13.85 -0.54 -15.42
CA ALA A 210 13.72 -1.99 -15.50
C ALA A 210 12.71 -2.54 -14.46
N PHE A 211 12.34 -1.76 -13.46
CA PHE A 211 11.38 -2.14 -12.44
C PHE A 211 10.00 -2.47 -13.05
N HIS A 212 9.54 -1.67 -14.01
CA HIS A 212 8.29 -1.91 -14.72
C HIS A 212 8.38 -3.00 -15.82
N ARG A 213 9.57 -3.60 -16.03
CA ARG A 213 9.80 -4.69 -16.99
C ARG A 213 9.99 -6.05 -16.34
N GLN A 214 9.69 -6.17 -15.05
CA GLN A 214 9.84 -7.43 -14.32
C GLN A 214 8.96 -8.53 -14.93
N PRO A 215 9.48 -9.79 -15.00
CA PRO A 215 8.75 -10.90 -15.59
C PRO A 215 7.59 -11.37 -14.71
N GLY A 216 6.79 -12.30 -15.25
CA GLY A 216 5.70 -12.96 -14.51
C GLY A 216 4.51 -12.05 -14.19
N GLY A 217 4.32 -10.96 -14.95
CA GLY A 217 3.25 -10.00 -14.70
C GLY A 217 3.56 -8.98 -13.59
N LEU A 218 4.65 -9.17 -12.84
CA LEU A 218 5.02 -8.26 -11.74
C LEU A 218 5.24 -6.83 -12.25
N GLY A 219 6.02 -6.64 -13.30
CA GLY A 219 6.28 -5.31 -13.85
C GLY A 219 5.00 -4.57 -14.27
N ARG A 220 3.97 -5.30 -14.73
CA ARG A 220 2.69 -4.72 -15.11
C ARG A 220 1.89 -4.24 -13.88
N LYS A 221 1.90 -5.01 -12.80
CA LYS A 221 1.27 -4.64 -11.52
C LYS A 221 1.96 -3.44 -10.89
N GLU A 222 3.29 -3.41 -10.90
CA GLU A 222 4.08 -2.28 -10.41
C GLU A 222 3.82 -1.02 -11.24
N PHE A 223 3.72 -1.16 -12.56
CA PHE A 223 3.37 -0.02 -13.42
C PHE A 223 1.95 0.48 -13.16
N PHE A 224 0.99 -0.41 -12.91
CA PHE A 224 -0.37 -0.01 -12.53
C PHE A 224 -0.36 0.81 -11.24
N ALA A 225 0.34 0.32 -10.21
CA ALA A 225 0.41 0.96 -8.90
C ALA A 225 1.12 2.33 -8.96
N ASP A 226 2.28 2.41 -9.62
CA ASP A 226 3.03 3.65 -9.77
C ASP A 226 2.28 4.68 -10.63
N ALA A 227 1.62 4.25 -11.71
CA ALA A 227 0.80 5.13 -12.53
C ALA A 227 -0.39 5.68 -11.74
N PHE A 228 -1.10 4.82 -10.99
CA PHE A 228 -2.16 5.27 -10.08
C PHE A 228 -1.62 6.29 -9.08
N ALA A 229 -0.50 5.98 -8.41
CA ALA A 229 0.11 6.87 -7.43
C ALA A 229 0.44 8.25 -8.02
N ALA A 230 1.07 8.29 -9.20
CA ALA A 230 1.42 9.54 -9.88
C ALA A 230 0.19 10.39 -10.22
N ILE A 231 -0.92 9.75 -10.64
CA ILE A 231 -2.15 10.44 -10.99
C ILE A 231 -2.88 10.92 -9.74
N ALA A 232 -3.10 10.04 -8.74
CA ALA A 232 -3.83 10.34 -7.51
C ALA A 232 -3.13 11.42 -6.68
N SER A 233 -1.79 11.40 -6.65
CA SER A 233 -0.96 12.41 -5.96
C SER A 233 -0.72 13.68 -6.77
N ARG A 234 -1.36 13.81 -7.96
CA ARG A 234 -1.20 14.96 -8.88
C ARG A 234 0.24 15.18 -9.37
N GLN A 235 1.03 14.11 -9.41
CA GLN A 235 2.41 14.11 -9.88
C GLN A 235 2.50 13.65 -11.36
N ARG A 236 1.69 14.25 -12.23
CA ARG A 236 1.66 13.93 -13.67
C ARG A 236 3.03 13.95 -14.36
N PRO A 237 3.95 14.87 -14.02
CA PRO A 237 5.32 14.82 -14.54
C PRO A 237 6.03 13.50 -14.23
N ALA A 238 5.84 12.92 -13.05
CA ALA A 238 6.45 11.64 -12.70
C ALA A 238 5.96 10.50 -13.61
N LEU A 239 4.69 10.49 -14.01
CA LEU A 239 4.17 9.53 -14.99
C LEU A 239 4.83 9.72 -16.37
N VAL A 240 5.02 10.97 -16.80
CA VAL A 240 5.71 11.27 -18.08
C VAL A 240 7.16 10.80 -18.01
N ASP A 241 7.86 11.07 -16.92
CA ASP A 241 9.26 10.63 -16.71
C ASP A 241 9.36 9.10 -16.68
N MET A 242 8.42 8.41 -16.07
CA MET A 242 8.31 6.95 -16.04
C MET A 242 8.22 6.36 -17.45
N LEU A 243 7.60 7.09 -18.37
CA LEU A 243 7.42 6.73 -19.80
C LEU A 243 8.46 7.40 -20.72
N GLY A 244 9.66 7.70 -20.19
CA GLY A 244 10.75 8.22 -21.00
C GLY A 244 10.46 9.58 -21.67
N GLY A 245 9.54 10.35 -21.11
CA GLY A 245 9.15 11.66 -21.64
C GLY A 245 7.97 11.62 -22.63
N ASP A 246 7.38 10.44 -22.90
CA ASP A 246 6.27 10.33 -23.84
C ASP A 246 4.93 10.79 -23.22
N THR A 247 4.57 12.04 -23.51
CA THR A 247 3.34 12.68 -23.04
C THR A 247 2.09 12.00 -23.57
N ARG A 248 2.12 11.44 -24.80
CA ARG A 248 0.97 10.79 -25.42
C ARG A 248 0.64 9.48 -24.71
N ALA A 249 1.66 8.66 -24.43
CA ALA A 249 1.51 7.45 -23.66
C ALA A 249 0.98 7.77 -22.24
N ALA A 250 1.55 8.79 -21.57
CA ALA A 250 1.07 9.25 -20.28
C ALA A 250 -0.41 9.67 -20.29
N LEU A 251 -0.87 10.37 -21.34
CA LEU A 251 -2.29 10.73 -21.51
C LEU A 251 -3.17 9.49 -21.67
N ASN A 252 -2.74 8.47 -22.44
CA ASN A 252 -3.50 7.22 -22.58
C ASN A 252 -3.65 6.49 -21.22
N VAL A 253 -2.58 6.46 -20.44
CA VAL A 253 -2.61 5.90 -19.08
C VAL A 253 -3.59 6.69 -18.19
N MET A 254 -3.50 8.02 -18.18
CA MET A 254 -4.44 8.86 -17.42
C MET A 254 -5.88 8.64 -17.84
N LEU A 255 -6.16 8.48 -19.13
CA LEU A 255 -7.51 8.21 -19.64
C LEU A 255 -8.06 6.85 -19.16
N PHE A 256 -7.20 5.83 -19.05
CA PHE A 256 -7.60 4.54 -18.48
C PHE A 256 -8.06 4.72 -17.03
N PHE A 257 -7.24 5.34 -16.18
CA PHE A 257 -7.56 5.54 -14.76
C PHE A 257 -8.76 6.47 -14.56
N ASN A 258 -8.89 7.51 -15.39
CA ASN A 258 -10.05 8.42 -15.32
C ASN A 258 -11.36 7.69 -15.66
N ARG A 259 -11.39 6.89 -16.73
CA ARG A 259 -12.59 6.12 -17.11
C ARG A 259 -12.97 5.11 -16.05
N ARG A 260 -12.00 4.49 -15.40
CA ARG A 260 -12.24 3.41 -14.45
C ARG A 260 -12.53 3.89 -13.03
N TYR A 261 -11.84 4.92 -12.58
CA TYR A 261 -11.83 5.36 -11.18
C TYR A 261 -12.25 6.82 -10.98
N GLY A 262 -12.34 7.59 -12.03
CA GLY A 262 -12.72 9.00 -11.96
C GLY A 262 -11.61 9.93 -11.44
N ILE A 263 -10.32 9.55 -11.63
CA ILE A 263 -9.15 10.33 -11.18
C ILE A 263 -8.36 10.91 -12.34
#